data_3894c25dd29fd1009fbfa2fab090a1b7
#
_entry.id   3894c25dd29fd1009fbfa2fab090a1b7
#
_cell.length_a   1.000
_cell.length_b   1.000
_cell.length_c   1.000
_cell.angle_alpha   90.00
_cell.angle_beta   90.00
_cell.angle_gamma   90.00
#
_symmetry.space_group_name_H-M   'P 1'
#
loop_
_entity.id
_entity.type
_entity.pdbx_description
1 polymer ?
#
loop_
_entity_poly.entity_id
_entity_poly.type
_entity_poly.pdbx_seq_one_letter_code
_entity_poly.pdbx_strand_id
1 'polypeptide(L)' 'NREEFGHYEIDTVWSVRPSTYCLLTIIERKTRYLYASRLNTRKSNVVCNEIINIMKPLLPKSITMDRGKEFALF' A
#
# COMPACT_ATOMS: atom_id res chain seq x y z
N ASN A 1 14.06 -16.65 3.82
CA ASN A 1 13.36 -17.31 3.95
C ASN A 1 12.68 -17.72 2.86
N ARG A 2 11.99 -18.54 2.84
CA ARG A 2 11.41 -18.95 1.86
C ARG A 2 10.47 -18.12 1.51
N GLU A 3 10.37 -17.68 0.47
CA GLU A 3 9.43 -16.82 0.09
C GLU A 3 8.22 -17.54 -0.29
N GLU A 4 7.13 -17.16 0.30
CA GLU A 4 5.84 -17.73 0.05
C GLU A 4 5.00 -16.66 -0.58
N PHE A 5 4.17 -16.99 -1.54
CA PHE A 5 3.30 -16.03 -2.20
C PHE A 5 2.29 -15.47 -1.21
N GLY A 6 1.99 -14.19 -1.33
CA GLY A 6 0.95 -13.58 -0.51
C GLY A 6 1.45 -12.62 0.55
N HIS A 7 2.74 -12.36 0.59
CA HIS A 7 3.28 -11.40 1.53
C HIS A 7 3.58 -10.10 0.78
N TYR A 8 3.01 -9.00 1.24
CA TYR A 8 3.07 -7.73 0.52
C TYR A 8 3.74 -6.65 1.35
N GLU A 9 4.42 -5.76 0.66
CA GLU A 9 4.99 -4.57 1.29
C GLU A 9 4.34 -3.36 0.67
N ILE A 10 3.83 -2.47 1.50
CA ILE A 10 3.13 -1.27 1.06
C ILE A 10 3.95 -0.05 1.43
N ASP A 11 4.09 0.85 0.49
CA ASP A 11 4.79 2.09 0.74
C ASP A 11 3.98 3.24 0.16
N THR A 12 4.04 4.39 0.80
CA THR A 12 3.34 5.57 0.33
C THR A 12 4.32 6.73 0.26
N VAL A 13 4.17 7.53 -0.78
CA VAL A 13 4.94 8.74 -0.93
C VAL A 13 3.95 9.89 -1.02
N TRP A 14 4.01 10.79 -0.04
CA TRP A 14 3.10 11.92 0.02
C TRP A 14 3.71 13.08 -0.71
N SER A 15 2.91 13.76 -1.51
CA SER A 15 3.41 14.93 -2.23
C SER A 15 3.71 16.06 -1.26
N VAL A 16 4.53 16.98 -1.74
CA VAL A 16 4.86 18.18 -0.98
C VAL A 16 3.85 19.25 -1.35
N ARG A 17 3.41 20.04 -0.38
CA ARG A 17 2.50 21.12 -0.65
C ARG A 17 3.08 22.07 -1.67
N PRO A 18 2.26 22.67 -2.51
CA PRO A 18 0.79 22.67 -2.47
C PRO A 18 0.14 21.49 -3.15
N SER A 19 0.90 20.55 -3.67
CA SER A 19 0.30 19.39 -4.29
C SER A 19 -0.41 18.54 -3.23
N THR A 20 -1.42 17.80 -3.66
CA THR A 20 -2.21 17.01 -2.73
C THR A 20 -2.43 15.62 -3.28
N TYR A 21 -1.37 14.87 -3.50
CA TYR A 21 -1.53 13.51 -3.97
C TYR A 21 -0.67 12.57 -3.15
N CYS A 22 -0.96 11.31 -3.30
CA CYS A 22 -0.22 10.24 -2.65
C CYS A 22 0.07 9.18 -3.70
N LEU A 23 1.30 8.72 -3.75
CA LEU A 23 1.66 7.62 -4.61
C LEU A 23 1.77 6.38 -3.75
N LEU A 24 0.95 5.39 -4.07
CA LEU A 24 0.87 4.15 -3.31
C LEU A 24 1.53 3.05 -4.11
N THR A 25 2.44 2.32 -3.48
CA THR A 25 3.06 1.17 -4.14
C THR A 25 2.89 -0.05 -3.25
N ILE A 26 2.62 -1.18 -3.89
CA ILE A 26 2.43 -2.45 -3.19
C ILE A 26 3.23 -3.49 -3.95
N ILE A 27 4.14 -4.16 -3.25
CA ILE A 27 5.00 -5.16 -3.87
C ILE A 27 4.72 -6.52 -3.23
N GLU A 28 4.45 -7.51 -4.08
CA GLU A 28 4.32 -8.88 -3.60
C GLU A 28 5.73 -9.47 -3.55
N ARG A 29 6.10 -10.03 -2.40
CA ARG A 29 7.51 -10.30 -2.11
C ARG A 29 8.09 -11.45 -2.90
N LYS A 30 7.31 -12.46 -3.20
CA LYS A 30 7.84 -13.60 -3.93
C LYS A 30 8.03 -13.30 -5.41
N THR A 31 7.03 -12.72 -6.04
CA THR A 31 7.06 -12.46 -7.47
C THR A 31 7.65 -11.11 -7.81
N ARG A 32 7.73 -10.22 -6.81
CA ARG A 32 8.15 -8.85 -7.00
C ARG A 32 7.17 -8.07 -7.85
N TYR A 33 5.96 -8.58 -7.99
CA TYR A 33 4.95 -7.88 -8.76
C TYR A 33 4.62 -6.57 -8.07
N LEU A 34 4.57 -5.50 -8.85
CA LEU A 34 4.36 -4.16 -8.32
C LEU A 34 3.03 -3.61 -8.76
N TYR A 35 2.26 -3.13 -7.79
CA TYR A 35 1.05 -2.38 -8.05
C TYR A 35 1.36 -0.94 -7.70
N ALA A 36 0.94 0.00 -8.52
CA ALA A 36 1.15 1.40 -8.22
C ALA A 36 -0.14 2.15 -8.49
N SER A 37 -0.46 3.07 -7.62
CA SER A 37 -1.68 3.85 -7.74
C SER A 37 -1.42 5.27 -7.28
N ARG A 38 -1.93 6.24 -8.01
CA ARG A 38 -1.82 7.63 -7.60
C ARG A 38 -3.18 8.09 -7.14
N LEU A 39 -3.24 8.61 -5.92
CA LEU A 39 -4.46 9.12 -5.36
C LEU A 39 -4.36 10.63 -5.24
N ASN A 40 -5.36 11.33 -5.71
CA ASN A 40 -5.33 12.80 -5.70
C ASN A 40 -5.83 13.33 -4.37
N THR A 41 -5.27 12.81 -3.29
CA THR A 41 -5.66 13.23 -1.96
C THR A 41 -4.57 12.82 -0.99
N ARG A 42 -4.53 13.49 0.14
CA ARG A 42 -3.63 13.11 1.23
C ARG A 42 -4.39 12.60 2.43
N LYS A 43 -5.67 12.32 2.27
CA LYS A 43 -6.48 11.84 3.40
C LYS A 43 -6.22 10.37 3.62
N SER A 44 -5.82 10.01 4.84
CA SER A 44 -5.46 8.64 5.12
C SER A 44 -6.62 7.68 4.95
N ASN A 45 -7.84 8.09 5.25
CA ASN A 45 -8.95 7.18 5.08
C ASN A 45 -9.18 6.80 3.62
N VAL A 46 -8.93 7.71 2.70
CA VAL A 46 -9.06 7.41 1.27
C VAL A 46 -7.96 6.46 0.85
N VAL A 47 -6.73 6.69 1.33
CA VAL A 47 -5.61 5.82 1.01
C VAL A 47 -5.85 4.43 1.58
N CYS A 48 -6.34 4.34 2.80
CA CYS A 48 -6.65 3.04 3.40
C CYS A 48 -7.69 2.29 2.58
N ASN A 49 -8.73 2.98 2.13
CA ASN A 49 -9.76 2.34 1.33
C ASN A 49 -9.21 1.81 0.03
N GLU A 50 -8.30 2.54 -0.58
CA GLU A 50 -7.68 2.08 -1.81
C GLU A 50 -6.85 0.82 -1.57
N ILE A 51 -6.09 0.81 -0.49
CA ILE A 51 -5.29 -0.35 -0.13
C ILE A 51 -6.20 -1.56 0.06
N ILE A 52 -7.28 -1.39 0.79
CA ILE A 52 -8.22 -2.47 1.05
C ILE A 52 -8.81 -2.98 -0.27
N ASN A 53 -9.20 -2.07 -1.16
CA ASN A 53 -9.77 -2.45 -2.43
C ASN A 53 -8.80 -3.26 -3.28
N ILE A 54 -7.52 -2.90 -3.26
CA ILE A 54 -6.52 -3.62 -4.02
C ILE A 54 -6.23 -4.97 -3.39
N MET A 55 -6.14 -5.00 -2.07
CA MET A 55 -5.69 -6.22 -1.39
C MET A 55 -6.78 -7.24 -1.21
N LYS A 56 -8.03 -6.80 -1.13
CA LYS A 56 -9.11 -7.71 -0.82
C LYS A 56 -9.19 -8.92 -1.73
N PRO A 57 -9.16 -8.76 -3.05
CA PRO A 57 -9.23 -9.93 -3.93
C PRO A 57 -7.96 -10.76 -3.92
N LEU A 58 -6.86 -10.22 -3.40
CA LEU A 58 -5.60 -10.92 -3.40
C LEU A 58 -5.45 -11.85 -2.21
N LEU A 59 -6.27 -11.69 -1.19
CA LEU A 59 -6.26 -12.52 0.01
C LEU A 59 -4.84 -12.64 0.57
N PRO A 60 -4.25 -11.51 0.98
CA PRO A 60 -2.85 -11.52 1.40
C PRO A 60 -2.64 -12.31 2.68
N LYS A 61 -1.48 -12.93 2.82
CA LYS A 61 -1.11 -13.63 4.03
C LYS A 61 -0.53 -12.67 5.04
N SER A 62 0.15 -11.65 4.58
CA SER A 62 0.63 -10.62 5.47
C SER A 62 0.82 -9.33 4.70
N ILE A 63 0.76 -8.22 5.40
CA ILE A 63 0.98 -6.91 4.83
C ILE A 63 1.93 -6.17 5.75
N THR A 64 3.04 -5.70 5.20
CA THR A 64 4.01 -4.92 5.94
C THR A 64 4.01 -3.51 5.40
N MET A 65 3.91 -2.53 6.29
CA MET A 65 3.90 -1.14 5.88
C MET A 65 5.15 -0.48 6.41
N ASP A 66 5.81 0.25 5.54
CA ASP A 66 7.00 0.95 5.91
C ASP A 66 6.60 1.99 6.94
N ARG A 67 7.17 1.92 8.12
CA ARG A 67 6.85 2.75 9.22
C ARG A 67 5.46 2.62 9.72
N GLY A 68 4.53 2.23 8.98
CA GLY A 68 3.18 1.86 9.38
C GLY A 68 2.40 2.86 10.18
N LYS A 69 2.82 4.11 10.20
CA LYS A 69 2.17 5.02 11.11
C LYS A 69 1.03 5.79 10.50
N GLU A 70 0.94 5.79 9.21
CA GLU A 70 -0.07 6.60 8.57
C GLU A 70 -1.45 6.05 8.71
N PHE A 71 -1.58 4.76 8.89
CA PHE A 71 -2.87 4.21 9.02
C PHE A 71 -2.87 3.05 9.95
N ALA A 72 -4.00 2.80 10.52
CA ALA A 72 -4.23 1.62 11.30
C ALA A 72 -5.24 0.81 10.54
N LEU A 73 -4.75 -0.02 9.66
CA LEU A 73 -5.62 -0.80 8.82
C LEU A 73 -6.35 -1.88 9.58
N PHE A 74 -5.72 -2.39 10.60
CA PHE A 74 -6.29 -3.57 11.26
C PHE A 74 -6.30 -3.42 12.76
#